data_b147c0f22dc66297f6a4a33a01d1b91c
#
_entry.id   b147c0f22dc66297f6a4a33a01d1b91c
#
_cell.length_a   1.000
_cell.length_b   1.000
_cell.length_c   1.000
_cell.angle_alpha   90.00
_cell.angle_beta   90.00
_cell.angle_gamma   90.00
#
_symmetry.space_group_name_H-M   'P 1'
#
loop_
_entity.id
_entity.type
_entity.pdbx_description
1 polymer ?
#
loop_
_entity_poly.entity_id
_entity_poly.type
_entity_poly.pdbx_seq_one_letter_code
_entity_poly.pdbx_strand_id
1 'polypeptide(L)'
;LRLAQPELSNGNATLSYRYFISEQEAINNVGAIGTPDDFLTNSMTVYVRISNNPTILSESCFVIVPLQLIVNSLPTVGPMTPLYACELNTDGIYTFDLRDKDPQVLGNQNPANFDIRYYVTQTAALLGESPIPYIYTNAAPDLQGIWVRIQHRVTGCFSIAPFDLKVEEKVFAYPPSASLAFCDTDGVSDGFGPANITSLNAGIISTQNLTGQLGVRYYASWANYNAGTPSPSTAFPVSNNPQLV
;
A
#
# COMPACT_ATOMS: atom_id res chain seq x y z
N LEU A 1 -22.80 -10.78 -20.85
CA LEU A 1 -23.96 -11.70 -20.75
C LEU A 1 -23.78 -12.97 -21.59
N ARG A 2 -23.08 -12.91 -22.71
CA ARG A 2 -22.88 -14.09 -23.58
C ARG A 2 -22.11 -15.24 -22.92
N LEU A 3 -21.29 -14.96 -21.91
CA LEU A 3 -20.56 -15.97 -21.16
C LEU A 3 -21.47 -17.01 -20.45
N ALA A 4 -22.73 -16.65 -20.18
CA ALA A 4 -23.71 -17.57 -19.61
C ALA A 4 -24.38 -18.50 -20.64
N GLN A 5 -24.16 -18.28 -21.95
CA GLN A 5 -24.82 -19.08 -23.00
C GLN A 5 -24.52 -20.59 -22.96
N PRO A 6 -23.25 -21.03 -22.69
CA PRO A 6 -22.97 -22.45 -22.62
C PRO A 6 -23.76 -23.17 -21.53
N GLU A 7 -23.93 -22.53 -20.37
CA GLU A 7 -24.71 -23.08 -19.24
C GLU A 7 -26.21 -23.12 -19.59
N LEU A 8 -26.73 -22.07 -20.20
CA LEU A 8 -28.14 -21.95 -20.59
C LEU A 8 -28.52 -22.90 -21.74
N SER A 9 -27.54 -23.27 -22.59
CA SER A 9 -27.77 -24.11 -23.76
C SER A 9 -27.59 -25.59 -23.53
N ASN A 10 -27.00 -25.98 -22.42
CA ASN A 10 -26.51 -27.35 -22.20
C ASN A 10 -25.70 -27.87 -23.42
N GLY A 11 -24.90 -26.99 -24.04
CA GLY A 11 -24.07 -27.29 -25.20
C GLY A 11 -24.75 -27.26 -26.56
N ASN A 12 -26.02 -26.88 -26.65
CA ASN A 12 -26.74 -26.79 -27.92
C ASN A 12 -26.44 -25.49 -28.66
N ALA A 13 -25.64 -25.55 -29.71
CA ALA A 13 -25.20 -24.40 -30.51
C ALA A 13 -26.27 -23.81 -31.45
N THR A 14 -27.46 -24.44 -31.59
CA THR A 14 -28.52 -23.98 -32.52
C THR A 14 -29.52 -23.04 -31.88
N LEU A 15 -29.36 -22.72 -30.57
CA LEU A 15 -30.25 -21.86 -29.84
C LEU A 15 -29.92 -20.37 -30.07
N SER A 16 -30.94 -19.54 -30.12
CA SER A 16 -30.85 -18.08 -30.15
C SER A 16 -31.10 -17.51 -28.75
N TYR A 17 -30.30 -16.51 -28.35
CA TYR A 17 -30.37 -15.87 -27.05
C TYR A 17 -30.61 -14.38 -27.24
N ARG A 18 -31.65 -13.85 -26.55
CA ARG A 18 -31.87 -12.42 -26.40
C ARG A 18 -32.03 -12.06 -24.95
N TYR A 19 -31.47 -10.95 -24.53
CA TYR A 19 -31.43 -10.49 -23.14
C TYR A 19 -32.32 -9.27 -22.97
N PHE A 20 -33.07 -9.20 -21.87
CA PHE A 20 -34.06 -8.14 -21.60
C PHE A 20 -33.94 -7.71 -20.13
N ILE A 21 -34.33 -6.46 -19.85
CA ILE A 21 -34.29 -5.92 -18.47
C ILE A 21 -35.57 -6.28 -17.70
N SER A 22 -36.64 -6.72 -18.35
CA SER A 22 -37.86 -7.19 -17.72
C SER A 22 -38.40 -8.44 -18.36
N GLU A 23 -39.17 -9.22 -17.61
CA GLU A 23 -39.85 -10.43 -18.10
C GLU A 23 -40.86 -10.10 -19.20
N GLN A 24 -41.59 -8.99 -19.04
CA GLN A 24 -42.61 -8.58 -20.02
C GLN A 24 -41.99 -8.21 -21.37
N GLU A 25 -40.82 -7.56 -21.36
CA GLU A 25 -40.08 -7.30 -22.62
C GLU A 25 -39.61 -8.58 -23.27
N ALA A 26 -39.14 -9.55 -22.47
CA ALA A 26 -38.75 -10.85 -22.96
C ALA A 26 -39.92 -11.64 -23.56
N ILE A 27 -41.10 -11.59 -22.94
CA ILE A 27 -42.34 -12.19 -23.45
C ILE A 27 -42.71 -11.55 -24.80
N ASN A 28 -42.70 -10.24 -24.84
CA ASN A 28 -43.14 -9.47 -26.05
C ASN A 28 -42.04 -9.41 -27.13
N ASN A 29 -40.81 -9.87 -26.81
CA ASN A 29 -39.64 -9.80 -27.68
C ASN A 29 -39.29 -8.36 -28.15
N VAL A 30 -39.46 -7.37 -27.27
CA VAL A 30 -39.27 -5.94 -27.55
C VAL A 30 -38.27 -5.37 -26.54
N GLY A 31 -37.35 -4.50 -26.99
CA GLY A 31 -36.38 -3.85 -26.10
C GLY A 31 -35.18 -4.73 -25.68
N ALA A 32 -34.80 -5.68 -26.52
CA ALA A 32 -33.64 -6.52 -26.27
C ALA A 32 -32.34 -5.69 -26.06
N ILE A 33 -31.50 -6.11 -25.14
CA ILE A 33 -30.18 -5.50 -24.89
C ILE A 33 -29.32 -5.67 -26.15
N GLY A 34 -28.99 -4.56 -26.83
CA GLY A 34 -28.30 -4.56 -28.13
C GLY A 34 -26.82 -4.98 -28.03
N THR A 35 -26.15 -4.65 -26.91
CA THR A 35 -24.73 -4.96 -26.68
C THR A 35 -24.57 -5.81 -25.43
N PRO A 36 -24.94 -7.13 -25.48
CA PRO A 36 -24.87 -7.99 -24.27
C PRO A 36 -23.45 -8.21 -23.74
N ASP A 37 -22.43 -7.99 -24.55
CA ASP A 37 -21.02 -8.14 -24.12
C ASP A 37 -20.52 -6.93 -23.31
N ASP A 38 -21.06 -5.73 -23.58
CA ASP A 38 -20.70 -4.46 -22.95
C ASP A 38 -21.86 -3.86 -22.13
N PHE A 39 -22.73 -4.69 -21.58
CA PHE A 39 -23.88 -4.24 -20.81
C PHE A 39 -23.45 -3.70 -19.44
N LEU A 40 -23.50 -2.36 -19.28
CA LEU A 40 -23.21 -1.68 -18.03
C LEU A 40 -24.44 -1.69 -17.11
N THR A 41 -24.28 -2.25 -15.93
CA THR A 41 -25.37 -2.38 -14.97
C THR A 41 -24.85 -2.44 -13.52
N ASN A 42 -25.75 -2.23 -12.57
CA ASN A 42 -25.59 -2.66 -11.18
C ASN A 42 -26.15 -4.09 -11.01
N SER A 43 -26.16 -4.61 -9.78
CA SER A 43 -26.77 -5.92 -9.50
C SER A 43 -28.25 -5.89 -9.81
N MET A 44 -28.70 -6.77 -10.72
CA MET A 44 -30.10 -6.88 -11.14
C MET A 44 -30.38 -8.26 -11.74
N THR A 45 -31.66 -8.56 -11.95
CA THR A 45 -32.07 -9.72 -12.74
C THR A 45 -32.32 -9.28 -14.19
N VAL A 46 -31.72 -9.97 -15.15
CA VAL A 46 -32.07 -9.89 -16.56
C VAL A 46 -32.80 -11.15 -16.98
N TYR A 47 -33.60 -11.06 -18.01
CA TYR A 47 -34.40 -12.16 -18.51
C TYR A 47 -33.87 -12.61 -19.86
N VAL A 48 -33.55 -13.89 -19.99
CA VAL A 48 -32.97 -14.48 -21.17
C VAL A 48 -34.07 -15.23 -21.92
N ARG A 49 -34.44 -14.74 -23.11
CA ARG A 49 -35.32 -15.45 -24.02
C ARG A 49 -34.49 -16.38 -24.89
N ILE A 50 -34.78 -17.65 -24.83
CA ILE A 50 -34.10 -18.71 -25.57
C ILE A 50 -35.09 -19.31 -26.53
N SER A 51 -34.75 -19.33 -27.82
CA SER A 51 -35.60 -19.89 -28.89
C SER A 51 -34.80 -20.75 -29.84
N ASN A 52 -35.49 -21.67 -30.52
CA ASN A 52 -34.91 -22.41 -31.62
C ASN A 52 -34.96 -21.54 -32.89
N ASN A 53 -33.85 -21.45 -33.60
CA ASN A 53 -33.67 -20.84 -34.89
C ASN A 53 -33.78 -19.30 -34.95
N PRO A 54 -32.68 -18.58 -35.13
CA PRO A 54 -32.64 -17.12 -35.20
C PRO A 54 -33.25 -16.53 -36.47
N THR A 55 -33.62 -17.35 -37.48
CA THR A 55 -34.09 -16.89 -38.81
C THR A 55 -35.59 -16.97 -38.98
N ILE A 56 -36.35 -17.52 -38.06
CA ILE A 56 -37.80 -17.62 -38.16
C ILE A 56 -38.46 -16.48 -37.41
N LEU A 57 -39.18 -15.60 -38.14
CA LEU A 57 -39.85 -14.42 -37.60
C LEU A 57 -41.05 -14.71 -36.68
N SER A 58 -41.59 -15.94 -36.67
CA SER A 58 -42.63 -16.39 -35.75
C SER A 58 -42.04 -17.29 -34.69
N GLU A 59 -41.42 -16.71 -33.69
CA GLU A 59 -40.88 -17.44 -32.53
C GLU A 59 -42.00 -17.87 -31.57
N SER A 60 -42.80 -18.84 -31.98
CA SER A 60 -43.91 -19.32 -31.14
C SER A 60 -43.44 -20.25 -30.01
N CYS A 61 -42.24 -20.81 -30.10
CA CYS A 61 -41.64 -21.67 -29.06
C CYS A 61 -40.39 -21.04 -28.45
N PHE A 62 -40.54 -20.54 -27.24
CA PHE A 62 -39.44 -19.97 -26.47
C PHE A 62 -39.57 -20.30 -24.99
N VAL A 63 -38.46 -20.17 -24.27
CA VAL A 63 -38.42 -20.22 -22.80
C VAL A 63 -37.77 -18.93 -22.32
N ILE A 64 -38.21 -18.42 -21.16
CA ILE A 64 -37.60 -17.28 -20.51
C ILE A 64 -36.97 -17.78 -19.22
N VAL A 65 -35.69 -17.44 -19.00
CA VAL A 65 -34.92 -17.81 -17.82
C VAL A 65 -34.46 -16.53 -17.15
N PRO A 66 -34.74 -16.32 -15.86
CA PRO A 66 -34.14 -15.22 -15.11
C PRO A 66 -32.66 -15.50 -14.88
N LEU A 67 -31.80 -14.51 -15.15
CA LEU A 67 -30.36 -14.52 -14.91
C LEU A 67 -30.04 -13.40 -13.93
N GLN A 68 -29.58 -13.76 -12.73
CA GLN A 68 -29.18 -12.79 -11.73
C GLN A 68 -27.76 -12.32 -12.00
N LEU A 69 -27.58 -11.02 -12.21
CA LEU A 69 -26.31 -10.33 -12.30
C LEU A 69 -25.93 -9.79 -10.93
N ILE A 70 -24.74 -10.13 -10.45
CA ILE A 70 -24.21 -9.64 -9.18
C ILE A 70 -22.93 -8.87 -9.47
N VAL A 71 -22.94 -7.57 -9.16
CA VAL A 71 -21.78 -6.70 -9.25
C VAL A 71 -21.25 -6.46 -7.85
N ASN A 72 -20.06 -6.98 -7.60
CA ASN A 72 -19.38 -6.82 -6.31
C ASN A 72 -18.44 -5.62 -6.35
N SER A 73 -18.34 -4.89 -5.24
CA SER A 73 -17.37 -3.80 -5.09
C SER A 73 -15.94 -4.34 -5.02
N LEU A 74 -15.01 -3.55 -5.53
CA LEU A 74 -13.58 -3.84 -5.38
C LEU A 74 -13.13 -3.58 -3.94
N PRO A 75 -12.13 -4.33 -3.44
CA PRO A 75 -11.40 -3.95 -2.23
C PRO A 75 -10.80 -2.56 -2.38
N THR A 76 -10.74 -1.78 -1.29
CA THR A 76 -10.08 -0.47 -1.29
C THR A 76 -8.64 -0.61 -0.82
N VAL A 77 -7.71 0.04 -1.53
CA VAL A 77 -6.32 0.23 -1.07
C VAL A 77 -6.06 1.72 -1.09
N GLY A 78 -5.71 2.27 0.06
CA GLY A 78 -5.31 3.67 0.18
C GLY A 78 -3.91 3.93 -0.39
N PRO A 79 -3.45 5.19 -0.38
CA PRO A 79 -2.08 5.51 -0.73
C PRO A 79 -1.10 4.76 0.16
N MET A 80 -0.14 4.05 -0.46
CA MET A 80 0.87 3.28 0.25
C MET A 80 2.09 4.14 0.53
N THR A 81 2.61 4.05 1.76
CA THR A 81 3.91 4.63 2.11
C THR A 81 5.03 3.62 1.89
N PRO A 82 6.27 4.05 1.64
CA PRO A 82 7.42 3.13 1.59
C PRO A 82 7.58 2.30 2.87
N LEU A 83 8.16 1.12 2.75
CA LEU A 83 8.66 0.33 3.88
C LEU A 83 10.16 0.60 4.01
N TYR A 84 10.56 1.13 5.17
CA TYR A 84 11.93 1.54 5.42
C TYR A 84 12.68 0.49 6.22
N ALA A 85 13.96 0.32 5.91
CA ALA A 85 14.92 -0.40 6.72
C ALA A 85 16.21 0.42 6.86
N CYS A 86 16.92 0.23 7.97
CA CYS A 86 18.26 0.80 8.18
C CYS A 86 19.26 -0.34 8.25
N GLU A 87 20.32 -0.28 7.45
CA GLU A 87 21.37 -1.29 7.40
C GLU A 87 22.71 -0.79 7.95
N LEU A 88 23.62 -1.74 8.23
CA LEU A 88 24.94 -1.46 8.78
C LEU A 88 26.07 -1.60 7.75
N ASN A 89 25.84 -2.35 6.68
CA ASN A 89 26.85 -2.82 5.73
C ASN A 89 26.90 -2.05 4.42
N THR A 90 26.03 -1.07 4.22
CA THR A 90 26.02 -0.13 3.08
C THR A 90 25.95 -0.80 1.70
N ASP A 91 25.33 -2.00 1.62
CA ASP A 91 25.10 -2.68 0.34
C ASP A 91 23.70 -2.44 -0.24
N GLY A 92 22.83 -1.71 0.47
CA GLY A 92 21.48 -1.39 0.07
C GLY A 92 20.53 -2.60 0.07
N ILE A 93 20.93 -3.72 0.68
CA ILE A 93 20.18 -4.98 0.68
C ILE A 93 19.68 -5.30 2.09
N TYR A 94 18.38 -5.52 2.21
CA TYR A 94 17.73 -5.83 3.49
C TYR A 94 16.63 -6.87 3.32
N THR A 95 16.38 -7.65 4.35
CA THR A 95 15.28 -8.62 4.36
C THR A 95 14.08 -8.05 5.11
N PHE A 96 13.03 -7.74 4.38
CA PHE A 96 11.78 -7.15 4.89
C PHE A 96 10.76 -8.24 5.27
N ASP A 97 9.96 -7.97 6.29
CA ASP A 97 8.67 -8.66 6.47
C ASP A 97 7.57 -7.80 5.82
N LEU A 98 7.09 -8.22 4.67
CA LEU A 98 6.08 -7.47 3.90
C LEU A 98 4.73 -7.39 4.61
N ARG A 99 4.45 -8.28 5.59
CA ARG A 99 3.22 -8.24 6.40
C ARG A 99 3.11 -6.99 7.26
N ASP A 100 4.21 -6.28 7.50
CA ASP A 100 4.20 -4.97 8.15
C ASP A 100 3.35 -3.94 7.38
N LYS A 101 3.08 -4.20 6.09
CA LYS A 101 2.19 -3.39 5.25
C LYS A 101 0.73 -3.84 5.26
N ASP A 102 0.41 -5.04 5.72
CA ASP A 102 -0.96 -5.56 5.73
C ASP A 102 -1.97 -4.61 6.41
N PRO A 103 -1.66 -3.98 7.57
CA PRO A 103 -2.58 -3.03 8.19
C PRO A 103 -2.90 -1.82 7.31
N GLN A 104 -1.90 -1.30 6.58
CA GLN A 104 -2.07 -0.18 5.66
C GLN A 104 -2.88 -0.59 4.42
N VAL A 105 -2.65 -1.79 3.89
CA VAL A 105 -3.40 -2.36 2.76
C VAL A 105 -4.87 -2.56 3.13
N LEU A 106 -5.14 -3.13 4.30
CA LEU A 106 -6.49 -3.41 4.77
C LEU A 106 -7.26 -2.14 5.13
N GLY A 107 -6.60 -1.14 5.72
CA GLY A 107 -7.29 0.00 6.29
C GLY A 107 -8.34 -0.47 7.32
N ASN A 108 -9.60 -0.10 7.10
CA ASN A 108 -10.72 -0.49 7.98
C ASN A 108 -11.45 -1.77 7.53
N GLN A 109 -10.93 -2.49 6.51
CA GLN A 109 -11.55 -3.71 6.00
C GLN A 109 -11.29 -4.90 6.94
N ASN A 110 -12.27 -5.82 7.04
CA ASN A 110 -12.12 -7.01 7.87
C ASN A 110 -11.11 -7.99 7.26
N PRO A 111 -9.95 -8.26 7.90
CA PRO A 111 -8.89 -9.11 7.34
C PRO A 111 -9.35 -10.55 7.04
N ALA A 112 -10.41 -11.04 7.71
CA ALA A 112 -10.94 -12.39 7.45
C ALA A 112 -11.50 -12.56 6.03
N ASN A 113 -11.87 -11.46 5.37
CA ASN A 113 -12.48 -11.50 4.04
C ASN A 113 -11.48 -11.38 2.89
N PHE A 114 -10.21 -11.11 3.18
CA PHE A 114 -9.23 -10.80 2.13
C PHE A 114 -7.98 -11.66 2.21
N ASP A 115 -7.38 -11.89 1.04
CA ASP A 115 -6.01 -12.38 0.87
C ASP A 115 -5.14 -11.22 0.37
N ILE A 116 -3.98 -11.06 1.00
CA ILE A 116 -2.97 -10.06 0.61
C ILE A 116 -1.77 -10.82 0.07
N ARG A 117 -1.25 -10.41 -1.08
CA ARG A 117 -0.07 -10.97 -1.74
C ARG A 117 0.77 -9.86 -2.33
N TYR A 118 2.08 -10.10 -2.39
CA TYR A 118 3.07 -9.13 -2.87
C TYR A 118 3.75 -9.64 -4.13
N TYR A 119 4.15 -8.72 -5.02
CA TYR A 119 4.66 -9.02 -6.36
C TYR A 119 5.74 -8.03 -6.76
N VAL A 120 6.72 -8.49 -7.55
CA VAL A 120 7.78 -7.61 -8.06
C VAL A 120 7.27 -6.70 -9.19
N THR A 121 6.28 -7.13 -9.98
CA THR A 121 5.78 -6.37 -11.14
C THR A 121 4.26 -6.17 -11.08
N GLN A 122 3.80 -5.10 -11.71
CA GLN A 122 2.37 -4.83 -11.88
C GLN A 122 1.65 -5.95 -12.62
N THR A 123 2.26 -6.47 -13.68
CA THR A 123 1.67 -7.56 -14.47
C THR A 123 1.45 -8.81 -13.63
N ALA A 124 2.44 -9.21 -12.83
CA ALA A 124 2.31 -10.34 -11.92
C ALA A 124 1.19 -10.12 -10.88
N ALA A 125 1.08 -8.91 -10.34
CA ALA A 125 0.01 -8.55 -9.41
C ALA A 125 -1.38 -8.58 -10.07
N LEU A 126 -1.52 -8.11 -11.31
CA LEU A 126 -2.78 -8.16 -12.08
C LEU A 126 -3.20 -9.59 -12.36
N LEU A 127 -2.27 -10.44 -12.79
CA LEU A 127 -2.54 -11.84 -13.09
C LEU A 127 -2.67 -12.71 -11.82
N GLY A 128 -2.12 -12.26 -10.69
CA GLY A 128 -2.06 -13.04 -9.45
C GLY A 128 -1.04 -14.18 -9.51
N GLU A 129 -0.05 -14.07 -10.40
CA GLU A 129 0.95 -15.10 -10.66
C GLU A 129 2.30 -14.77 -10.02
N SER A 130 3.02 -15.78 -9.55
CA SER A 130 4.36 -15.65 -8.98
C SER A 130 4.46 -14.63 -7.82
N PRO A 131 3.63 -14.76 -6.76
CA PRO A 131 3.76 -13.90 -5.59
C PRO A 131 5.11 -14.12 -4.92
N ILE A 132 5.72 -13.05 -4.39
CA ILE A 132 6.92 -13.13 -3.58
C ILE A 132 6.58 -13.57 -2.14
N PRO A 133 7.53 -14.21 -1.43
CA PRO A 133 7.32 -14.59 -0.04
C PRO A 133 7.19 -13.36 0.85
N TYR A 134 6.51 -13.49 1.98
CA TYR A 134 6.35 -12.39 2.94
C TYR A 134 7.68 -11.92 3.52
N ILE A 135 8.60 -12.83 3.77
CA ILE A 135 9.98 -12.50 4.13
C ILE A 135 10.75 -12.38 2.82
N TYR A 136 11.07 -11.16 2.42
CA TYR A 136 11.61 -10.85 1.11
C TYR A 136 12.86 -9.97 1.21
N THR A 137 13.93 -10.39 0.55
CA THR A 137 15.16 -9.61 0.41
C THR A 137 15.07 -8.82 -0.90
N ASN A 138 15.26 -7.48 -0.84
CA ASN A 138 15.22 -6.66 -2.05
C ASN A 138 16.32 -7.07 -3.04
N ALA A 139 15.99 -7.07 -4.33
CA ALA A 139 16.91 -7.42 -5.40
C ALA A 139 17.63 -6.20 -5.99
N ALA A 140 17.06 -5.01 -5.82
CA ALA A 140 17.68 -3.74 -6.22
C ALA A 140 18.15 -3.00 -4.97
N PRO A 141 19.44 -2.60 -4.89
CA PRO A 141 19.96 -1.85 -3.75
C PRO A 141 19.21 -0.54 -3.51
N ASP A 142 19.14 -0.12 -2.26
CA ASP A 142 18.60 1.15 -1.75
C ASP A 142 17.10 1.36 -2.00
N LEU A 143 16.62 1.10 -3.21
CA LEU A 143 15.22 1.36 -3.60
C LEU A 143 14.70 0.29 -4.55
N GLN A 144 13.64 -0.39 -4.15
CA GLN A 144 12.92 -1.32 -5.01
C GLN A 144 11.41 -1.09 -4.93
N GLY A 145 10.78 -0.83 -6.09
CA GLY A 145 9.32 -0.83 -6.20
C GLY A 145 8.77 -2.24 -6.20
N ILE A 146 7.69 -2.48 -5.44
CA ILE A 146 6.90 -3.72 -5.46
C ILE A 146 5.41 -3.40 -5.50
N TRP A 147 4.60 -4.42 -5.74
CA TRP A 147 3.15 -4.31 -5.84
C TRP A 147 2.47 -5.18 -4.80
N VAL A 148 1.40 -4.66 -4.20
CA VAL A 148 0.48 -5.44 -3.36
C VAL A 148 -0.81 -5.70 -4.12
N ARG A 149 -1.38 -6.89 -3.95
CA ARG A 149 -2.72 -7.28 -4.37
C ARG A 149 -3.53 -7.68 -3.15
N ILE A 150 -4.68 -7.03 -2.97
CA ILE A 150 -5.71 -7.43 -2.02
C ILE A 150 -6.88 -8.03 -2.78
N GLN A 151 -7.29 -9.24 -2.43
CA GLN A 151 -8.35 -9.96 -3.11
C GLN A 151 -9.40 -10.44 -2.11
N HIS A 152 -10.68 -10.19 -2.41
CA HIS A 152 -11.77 -10.71 -1.60
C HIS A 152 -11.93 -12.23 -1.83
N ARG A 153 -11.91 -13.01 -0.74
CA ARG A 153 -11.85 -14.48 -0.79
C ARG A 153 -13.03 -15.14 -1.46
N VAL A 154 -14.22 -14.56 -1.31
CA VAL A 154 -15.45 -15.14 -1.83
C VAL A 154 -15.74 -14.65 -3.25
N THR A 155 -15.62 -13.34 -3.50
CA THR A 155 -16.01 -12.76 -4.80
C THR A 155 -14.89 -12.80 -5.83
N GLY A 156 -13.63 -12.97 -5.40
CA GLY A 156 -12.46 -12.90 -6.27
C GLY A 156 -12.09 -11.49 -6.74
N CYS A 157 -12.92 -10.47 -6.44
CA CYS A 157 -12.62 -9.09 -6.78
C CYS A 157 -11.34 -8.63 -6.10
N PHE A 158 -10.49 -7.89 -6.81
CA PHE A 158 -9.20 -7.47 -6.29
C PHE A 158 -8.84 -6.04 -6.67
N SER A 159 -7.92 -5.46 -5.90
CA SER A 159 -7.23 -4.21 -6.21
C SER A 159 -5.73 -4.38 -6.04
N ILE A 160 -4.94 -3.55 -6.72
CA ILE A 160 -3.48 -3.53 -6.61
C ILE A 160 -3.00 -2.12 -6.31
N ALA A 161 -1.88 -2.01 -5.63
CA ALA A 161 -1.20 -0.74 -5.41
C ALA A 161 0.32 -0.93 -5.38
N PRO A 162 1.11 0.06 -5.87
CA PRO A 162 2.56 0.04 -5.72
C PRO A 162 3.00 0.62 -4.39
N PHE A 163 4.17 0.20 -3.89
CA PHE A 163 4.94 0.88 -2.86
C PHE A 163 6.41 0.53 -2.97
N ASP A 164 7.25 1.28 -2.26
CA ASP A 164 8.69 1.13 -2.31
C ASP A 164 9.23 0.44 -1.06
N LEU A 165 10.21 -0.42 -1.26
CA LEU A 165 11.15 -0.86 -0.23
C LEU A 165 12.33 0.09 -0.27
N LYS A 166 12.65 0.73 0.86
CA LYS A 166 13.78 1.66 0.99
C LYS A 166 14.73 1.19 2.06
N VAL A 167 15.99 1.04 1.66
CA VAL A 167 17.09 0.72 2.56
C VAL A 167 17.95 1.97 2.70
N GLU A 168 18.16 2.41 3.93
CA GLU A 168 18.96 3.58 4.25
C GLU A 168 20.12 3.17 5.17
N GLU A 169 21.24 3.84 5.03
CA GLU A 169 22.38 3.65 5.93
C GLU A 169 21.96 3.98 7.38
N LYS A 170 22.36 3.14 8.29
CA LYS A 170 22.16 3.41 9.72
C LYS A 170 23.04 4.55 10.17
N VAL A 171 22.41 5.54 10.78
CA VAL A 171 23.11 6.66 11.38
C VAL A 171 23.74 6.23 12.72
N PHE A 172 25.02 6.56 12.92
CA PHE A 172 25.72 6.38 14.16
C PHE A 172 26.03 7.72 14.82
N ALA A 173 25.92 7.78 16.13
CA ALA A 173 26.43 8.88 16.92
C ALA A 173 27.66 8.40 17.69
N TYR A 174 28.78 9.10 17.53
CA TYR A 174 29.99 8.82 18.28
C TYR A 174 30.06 9.75 19.49
N PRO A 175 30.21 9.22 20.72
CA PRO A 175 30.37 10.07 21.88
C PRO A 175 31.64 10.91 21.71
N PRO A 176 31.61 12.22 22.07
CA PRO A 176 32.81 13.05 22.01
C PRO A 176 33.88 12.49 22.92
N SER A 177 35.12 12.44 22.44
CA SER A 177 36.25 11.86 23.15
C SER A 177 36.80 12.77 24.27
N ALA A 178 36.38 14.00 24.36
CA ALA A 178 36.85 14.98 25.33
C ALA A 178 35.70 15.79 25.93
N SER A 179 35.81 16.18 27.17
CA SER A 179 34.94 17.18 27.78
C SER A 179 35.22 18.56 27.17
N LEU A 180 34.16 19.34 26.98
CA LEU A 180 34.25 20.74 26.56
C LEU A 180 34.32 21.63 27.80
N ALA A 181 35.26 22.59 27.78
CA ALA A 181 35.37 23.62 28.81
C ALA A 181 34.92 24.96 28.22
N PHE A 182 34.08 25.66 28.94
CA PHE A 182 33.59 27.00 28.57
C PHE A 182 33.90 27.97 29.69
N CYS A 183 34.13 29.21 29.34
CA CYS A 183 34.22 30.29 30.33
C CYS A 183 32.81 30.76 30.69
N ASP A 184 32.61 31.03 31.96
CA ASP A 184 31.46 31.70 32.51
C ASP A 184 31.45 33.16 31.99
N THR A 185 30.51 33.51 31.14
CA THR A 185 30.49 34.80 30.41
C THR A 185 29.17 35.52 30.54
N ASP A 186 28.26 35.07 31.40
CA ASP A 186 26.95 35.72 31.59
C ASP A 186 26.96 36.91 32.53
N GLY A 187 28.09 37.17 33.17
CA GLY A 187 28.30 38.30 34.09
C GLY A 187 28.07 37.96 35.57
N VAL A 188 27.72 36.68 35.89
CA VAL A 188 27.55 36.19 37.24
C VAL A 188 28.55 35.03 37.43
N SER A 189 29.53 35.19 38.26
CA SER A 189 30.57 34.16 38.46
C SER A 189 30.06 33.01 39.35
N ASP A 190 29.14 32.20 38.82
CA ASP A 190 28.49 31.09 39.51
C ASP A 190 28.80 29.73 38.88
N GLY A 191 29.59 29.69 37.79
CA GLY A 191 29.95 28.50 37.06
C GLY A 191 28.87 27.96 36.15
N PHE A 192 27.85 28.75 35.86
CA PHE A 192 26.76 28.40 34.94
C PHE A 192 26.71 29.42 33.79
N GLY A 193 26.21 29.01 32.65
CA GLY A 193 26.06 29.90 31.49
C GLY A 193 25.72 29.12 30.20
N PRO A 194 25.42 29.86 29.13
CA PRO A 194 25.16 29.24 27.84
C PRO A 194 26.44 28.74 27.18
N ALA A 195 26.45 27.49 26.75
CA ALA A 195 27.56 26.85 26.03
C ALA A 195 27.26 26.73 24.53
N ASN A 196 28.25 27.02 23.68
CA ASN A 196 28.17 26.71 22.25
C ASN A 196 28.77 25.32 22.01
N ILE A 197 27.91 24.32 21.75
CA ILE A 197 28.29 22.93 21.55
C ILE A 197 28.26 22.52 20.07
N THR A 198 28.09 23.44 19.13
CA THR A 198 28.06 23.13 17.69
C THR A 198 29.36 22.52 17.18
N SER A 199 30.50 22.80 17.84
CA SER A 199 31.80 22.18 17.52
C SER A 199 31.82 20.67 17.69
N LEU A 200 30.91 20.11 18.50
CA LEU A 200 30.78 18.65 18.66
C LEU A 200 30.14 17.98 17.46
N ASN A 201 29.35 18.71 16.63
CA ASN A 201 28.61 18.13 15.52
C ASN A 201 29.52 17.31 14.59
N ALA A 202 30.67 17.87 14.23
CA ALA A 202 31.62 17.21 13.35
C ALA A 202 32.15 15.89 13.93
N GLY A 203 32.42 15.85 15.24
CA GLY A 203 32.88 14.64 15.93
C GLY A 203 31.78 13.57 16.05
N ILE A 204 30.55 14.00 16.33
CA ILE A 204 29.41 13.09 16.53
C ILE A 204 29.05 12.36 15.22
N ILE A 205 29.18 13.02 14.07
CA ILE A 205 28.79 12.47 12.75
C ILE A 205 29.98 12.08 11.85
N SER A 206 31.24 12.20 12.31
CA SER A 206 32.45 12.45 11.53
C SER A 206 32.92 11.37 10.54
N THR A 207 32.40 10.17 10.55
CA THR A 207 32.88 9.08 9.67
C THR A 207 31.81 8.52 8.73
N GLN A 208 30.66 9.17 8.70
CA GLN A 208 29.53 8.70 7.90
C GLN A 208 29.52 9.43 6.53
N ASN A 209 29.36 8.68 5.45
CA ASN A 209 29.29 9.21 4.09
C ASN A 209 28.01 10.05 3.82
N LEU A 210 27.16 10.26 4.81
CA LEU A 210 25.91 11.00 4.76
C LEU A 210 26.11 12.52 5.02
N THR A 211 27.29 13.05 4.72
CA THR A 211 27.63 14.46 4.91
C THR A 211 26.63 15.37 4.20
N GLY A 212 26.01 16.27 4.95
CA GLY A 212 24.99 17.20 4.48
C GLY A 212 23.54 16.72 4.62
N GLN A 213 23.32 15.45 4.94
CA GLN A 213 21.97 14.89 5.18
C GLN A 213 21.67 14.69 6.67
N LEU A 214 22.69 14.75 7.54
CA LEU A 214 22.55 14.53 8.97
C LEU A 214 22.41 15.84 9.73
N GLY A 215 21.44 15.88 10.65
CA GLY A 215 21.27 16.95 11.60
C GLY A 215 21.48 16.44 13.03
N VAL A 216 22.28 17.19 13.82
CA VAL A 216 22.46 16.91 15.25
C VAL A 216 21.50 17.79 16.05
N ARG A 217 20.75 17.18 16.96
CA ARG A 217 19.88 17.87 17.92
C ARG A 217 20.31 17.50 19.33
N TYR A 218 20.40 18.47 20.20
CA TYR A 218 20.79 18.30 21.59
C TYR A 218 19.58 18.48 22.50
N TYR A 219 19.57 17.70 23.58
CA TYR A 219 18.51 17.75 24.57
C TYR A 219 19.12 17.81 25.96
N ALA A 220 18.62 18.71 26.82
CA ALA A 220 19.13 18.88 28.17
C ALA A 220 18.72 17.73 29.12
N SER A 221 17.77 16.89 28.70
CA SER A 221 17.32 15.74 29.50
C SER A 221 16.56 14.71 28.64
N TRP A 222 16.44 13.50 29.14
CA TRP A 222 15.55 12.47 28.57
C TRP A 222 14.09 12.94 28.45
N ALA A 223 13.62 13.75 29.39
CA ALA A 223 12.27 14.31 29.33
C ALA A 223 12.11 15.25 28.11
N ASN A 224 13.10 16.10 27.84
CA ASN A 224 13.12 16.96 26.66
C ASN A 224 13.21 16.15 25.35
N TYR A 225 14.03 15.09 25.33
CA TYR A 225 14.12 14.18 24.19
C TYR A 225 12.77 13.53 23.90
N ASN A 226 12.12 12.95 24.90
CA ASN A 226 10.82 12.29 24.76
C ASN A 226 9.70 13.27 24.37
N ALA A 227 9.80 14.52 24.79
CA ALA A 227 8.88 15.59 24.41
C ALA A 227 9.17 16.21 23.03
N GLY A 228 10.28 15.83 22.37
CA GLY A 228 10.68 16.38 21.09
C GLY A 228 11.09 17.87 21.17
N THR A 229 11.53 18.37 22.34
CA THR A 229 11.91 19.77 22.58
C THR A 229 13.42 19.93 22.66
N PRO A 230 14.14 20.11 21.53
CA PRO A 230 15.59 20.24 21.52
C PRO A 230 16.01 21.59 22.12
N SER A 231 17.18 21.61 22.74
CA SER A 231 17.85 22.81 23.19
C SER A 231 18.69 23.45 22.07
N PRO A 232 18.84 24.78 22.02
CA PRO A 232 19.69 25.44 21.02
C PRO A 232 21.16 25.02 21.22
N SER A 233 21.85 24.60 20.16
CA SER A 233 23.27 24.17 20.22
C SER A 233 24.25 25.32 20.37
N THR A 234 23.86 26.57 20.00
CA THR A 234 24.68 27.76 20.10
C THR A 234 24.63 28.41 21.49
N ALA A 235 23.60 28.10 22.27
CA ALA A 235 23.38 28.60 23.61
C ALA A 235 22.76 27.48 24.48
N PHE A 236 23.45 26.35 24.55
CA PHE A 236 22.97 25.22 25.31
C PHE A 236 22.99 25.53 26.81
N PRO A 237 21.86 25.33 27.52
CA PRO A 237 21.78 25.68 28.93
C PRO A 237 22.61 24.71 29.77
N VAL A 238 23.59 25.19 30.48
CA VAL A 238 24.37 24.45 31.49
C VAL A 238 23.73 24.71 32.83
N SER A 239 23.10 23.70 33.41
CA SER A 239 22.40 23.80 34.69
C SER A 239 23.08 23.07 35.82
N ASN A 240 24.08 22.25 35.51
CA ASN A 240 24.95 21.52 36.47
C ASN A 240 26.36 21.53 35.92
N ASN A 241 27.35 21.58 36.83
CA ASN A 241 28.76 21.60 36.48
C ASN A 241 29.48 20.48 37.20
N PRO A 242 29.97 19.39 36.52
CA PRO A 242 29.82 19.10 35.08
C PRO A 242 28.41 18.61 34.70
N GLN A 243 27.98 18.94 33.46
CA GLN A 243 26.70 18.46 32.86
C GLN A 243 26.96 17.35 31.84
N LEU A 244 26.19 16.26 31.91
CA LEU A 244 26.10 15.25 30.87
C LEU A 244 25.06 15.71 29.85
N VAL A 245 25.44 15.70 28.57
CA VAL A 245 24.62 16.14 27.42
C VAL A 245 24.29 14.95 26.53
#